data_2cf0831c35c53a42227f082891cb99b2
#
_entry.id   2cf0831c35c53a42227f082891cb99b2
#
_cell.length_a   1.000
_cell.length_b   1.000
_cell.length_c   1.000
_cell.angle_alpha   90.00
_cell.angle_beta   90.00
_cell.angle_gamma   90.00
#
_symmetry.space_group_name_H-M   'P 1'
#
loop_
_entity.id
_entity.type
_entity.pdbx_description
1 polymer ?
#
loop_
_entity_poly.entity_id
_entity_poly.type
_entity_poly.pdbx_seq_one_letter_code
_entity_poly.pdbx_strand_id
1 'polypeptide(L)'
;KWVTESIDVGPSDDTNMVLYKQLYYDEWDETAKHTRVVVRLVSGRNMYYHSTRMFGYIQAESDMSRAQKKLEIKLGPEPWEISGSEWKKRLSKTKRKIKDAILDQHLVAGVGNIYANDALYLAGIRPQRVADSLNEKEMARLLGAIKSVMEKGIRLNGASDNSYVDALGKKGEYQNEFLVYGKTKGKCPECQCQLEYGKVGG
;
A
#
# COMPACT_ATOMS: atom_id res chain seq x y z
N LYS A 1 16.27 -10.66 -23.51
CA LYS A 1 16.21 -9.46 -24.39
C LYS A 1 15.12 -8.57 -23.84
N TRP A 2 15.50 -7.49 -23.21
CA TRP A 2 14.58 -6.52 -22.60
C TRP A 2 14.26 -5.48 -23.68
N VAL A 3 12.99 -5.29 -23.95
CA VAL A 3 12.53 -4.26 -24.89
C VAL A 3 12.19 -3.04 -24.08
N THR A 4 12.96 -1.99 -24.23
CA THR A 4 12.57 -0.65 -23.80
C THR A 4 11.71 -0.09 -24.93
N GLU A 5 10.41 -0.21 -24.82
CA GLU A 5 9.49 0.43 -25.76
C GLU A 5 9.26 1.88 -25.30
N SER A 6 9.57 2.82 -26.14
CA SER A 6 9.15 4.20 -25.99
C SER A 6 7.71 4.31 -26.51
N ILE A 7 6.80 4.74 -25.66
CA ILE A 7 5.42 5.01 -26.05
C ILE A 7 5.29 6.53 -26.19
N ASP A 8 5.17 6.99 -27.43
CA ASP A 8 4.79 8.38 -27.69
C ASP A 8 3.28 8.54 -27.46
N VAL A 9 2.93 9.26 -26.41
CA VAL A 9 1.54 9.61 -26.13
C VAL A 9 1.27 10.93 -26.86
N GLY A 10 0.64 10.83 -28.04
CA GLY A 10 0.27 11.99 -28.85
C GLY A 10 -0.75 12.94 -28.19
N PRO A 11 -1.03 14.10 -28.79
CA PRO A 11 -1.76 15.20 -28.18
C PRO A 11 -3.28 15.00 -28.15
N SER A 12 -3.80 13.90 -27.66
CA SER A 12 -5.22 13.84 -27.36
C SER A 12 -5.39 14.07 -25.86
N ASP A 13 -6.04 15.16 -25.49
CA ASP A 13 -6.33 15.60 -24.13
C ASP A 13 -7.13 14.58 -23.28
N ASP A 14 -7.50 13.44 -23.86
CA ASP A 14 -8.35 12.42 -23.24
C ASP A 14 -7.64 11.12 -22.83
N THR A 15 -6.31 11.06 -22.94
CA THR A 15 -5.59 9.84 -22.55
C THR A 15 -5.30 9.86 -21.05
N ASN A 16 -6.28 9.47 -20.26
CA ASN A 16 -6.09 9.22 -18.84
C ASN A 16 -5.30 7.92 -18.65
N MET A 17 -4.01 8.04 -18.35
CA MET A 17 -3.15 6.91 -18.04
C MET A 17 -3.21 6.65 -16.55
N VAL A 18 -3.80 5.52 -16.16
CA VAL A 18 -3.80 5.06 -14.77
C VAL A 18 -2.54 4.25 -14.53
N LEU A 19 -1.61 4.81 -13.78
CA LEU A 19 -0.32 4.20 -13.50
C LEU A 19 -0.25 3.70 -12.06
N TYR A 20 -0.05 2.40 -11.93
CA TYR A 20 0.18 1.76 -10.64
C TYR A 20 1.66 1.55 -10.40
N LYS A 21 2.18 2.18 -9.35
CA LYS A 21 3.52 2.08 -8.75
C LYS A 21 4.68 2.80 -9.45
N GLN A 22 5.36 3.58 -8.62
CA GLN A 22 6.73 4.10 -8.73
C GLN A 22 7.09 4.72 -10.08
N LEU A 23 6.50 5.87 -10.36
CA LEU A 23 6.92 6.74 -11.45
C LEU A 23 7.78 7.86 -10.87
N TYR A 24 8.88 8.15 -11.55
CA TYR A 24 9.79 9.23 -11.22
C TYR A 24 9.83 10.21 -12.38
N TYR A 25 9.87 11.50 -12.06
CA TYR A 25 9.95 12.56 -13.06
C TYR A 25 11.35 13.15 -13.09
N ASP A 26 11.88 13.36 -14.29
CA ASP A 26 13.03 14.18 -14.69
C ASP A 26 14.38 14.04 -13.97
N GLU A 27 14.45 13.48 -12.78
CA GLU A 27 15.71 13.31 -12.01
C GLU A 27 16.33 11.92 -12.16
N TRP A 28 15.70 11.01 -12.94
CA TRP A 28 16.21 9.67 -13.15
C TRP A 28 16.82 9.53 -14.54
N ASP A 29 17.96 8.85 -14.57
CA ASP A 29 18.66 8.48 -15.80
C ASP A 29 17.96 7.28 -16.47
N GLU A 30 17.79 7.33 -17.78
CA GLU A 30 17.32 6.20 -18.61
C GLU A 30 18.16 4.94 -18.38
N THR A 31 19.43 5.10 -18.03
CA THR A 31 20.39 4.02 -17.77
C THR A 31 20.33 3.49 -16.35
N ALA A 32 19.50 4.07 -15.47
CA ALA A 32 19.38 3.60 -14.09
C ALA A 32 19.01 2.13 -14.05
N LYS A 33 19.76 1.36 -13.26
CA LYS A 33 19.79 -0.11 -13.22
C LYS A 33 18.43 -0.82 -13.24
N HIS A 34 17.38 -0.17 -12.78
CA HIS A 34 16.05 -0.77 -12.66
C HIS A 34 14.95 0.01 -13.40
N THR A 35 15.31 0.97 -14.24
CA THR A 35 14.37 1.60 -15.17
C THR A 35 13.94 0.54 -16.19
N ARG A 36 12.62 0.40 -16.39
CA ARG A 36 12.02 -0.62 -17.27
C ARG A 36 11.24 -0.01 -18.43
N VAL A 37 10.64 1.14 -18.19
CA VAL A 37 9.91 1.90 -19.22
C VAL A 37 10.20 3.37 -19.05
N VAL A 38 10.37 4.06 -20.17
CA VAL A 38 10.45 5.52 -20.23
C VAL A 38 9.26 5.99 -21.05
N VAL A 39 8.44 6.87 -20.50
CA VAL A 39 7.32 7.50 -21.21
C VAL A 39 7.70 8.95 -21.45
N ARG A 40 7.79 9.35 -22.72
CA ARG A 40 8.07 10.73 -23.12
C ARG A 40 6.75 11.48 -23.25
N LEU A 41 6.62 12.54 -22.47
CA LEU A 41 5.42 13.37 -22.49
C LEU A 41 5.54 14.46 -23.55
N VAL A 42 4.41 14.90 -24.10
CA VAL A 42 4.35 16.01 -25.08
C VAL A 42 4.93 17.30 -24.52
N SER A 43 4.91 17.50 -23.22
CA SER A 43 5.56 18.61 -22.52
C SER A 43 7.09 18.59 -22.58
N GLY A 44 7.70 17.56 -23.16
CA GLY A 44 9.16 17.34 -23.18
C GLY A 44 9.72 16.69 -21.91
N ARG A 45 8.91 16.45 -20.90
CA ARG A 45 9.30 15.76 -19.69
C ARG A 45 9.28 14.25 -19.88
N ASN A 46 10.11 13.54 -19.12
CA ASN A 46 10.13 12.08 -19.12
C ASN A 46 9.53 11.54 -17.82
N MET A 47 8.89 10.40 -17.93
CA MET A 47 8.35 9.64 -16.81
C MET A 47 8.96 8.24 -16.83
N TYR A 48 9.63 7.86 -15.74
CA TYR A 48 10.39 6.63 -15.65
C TYR A 48 9.67 5.60 -14.78
N TYR A 49 9.39 4.44 -15.33
CA TYR A 49 8.90 3.31 -14.55
C TYR A 49 10.07 2.48 -14.04
N HIS A 50 10.26 2.52 -12.73
CA HIS A 50 11.31 1.79 -12.05
C HIS A 50 10.76 0.54 -11.36
N SER A 51 11.32 -0.63 -11.63
CA SER A 51 10.90 -1.89 -11.01
C SER A 51 12.07 -2.82 -10.75
N THR A 52 12.44 -2.95 -9.47
CA THR A 52 13.51 -3.87 -9.02
C THR A 52 13.06 -5.32 -9.13
N ARG A 53 11.82 -5.62 -8.80
CA ARG A 53 11.25 -6.98 -8.68
C ARG A 53 10.53 -7.46 -9.94
N MET A 54 10.30 -6.58 -10.91
CA MET A 54 9.68 -6.87 -12.23
C MET A 54 8.30 -7.54 -12.18
N PHE A 55 7.55 -7.39 -11.09
CA PHE A 55 6.19 -7.91 -10.96
C PHE A 55 5.11 -6.89 -11.35
N GLY A 56 5.51 -5.68 -11.71
CA GLY A 56 4.60 -4.65 -12.13
C GLY A 56 4.29 -4.69 -13.63
N TYR A 57 3.22 -4.03 -14.01
CA TYR A 57 2.86 -3.81 -15.40
C TYR A 57 2.31 -2.39 -15.56
N ILE A 58 2.38 -1.89 -16.78
CA ILE A 58 1.76 -0.63 -17.20
C ILE A 58 0.63 -0.98 -18.14
N GLN A 59 -0.53 -0.38 -17.94
CA GLN A 59 -1.68 -0.53 -18.80
C GLN A 59 -2.22 0.85 -19.13
N ALA A 60 -2.37 1.17 -20.42
CA ALA A 60 -3.09 2.33 -20.87
C ALA A 60 -4.57 1.97 -21.07
N GLU A 61 -5.46 2.86 -20.68
CA GLU A 61 -6.90 2.73 -20.89
C GLU A 61 -7.45 4.09 -21.31
N SER A 62 -8.14 4.12 -22.44
CA SER A 62 -8.73 5.35 -22.99
C SER A 62 -10.03 5.78 -22.30
N ASP A 63 -10.67 4.86 -21.56
CA ASP A 63 -11.93 5.07 -20.85
C ASP A 63 -11.72 4.99 -19.33
N MET A 64 -11.85 6.13 -18.65
CA MET A 64 -11.71 6.23 -17.20
C MET A 64 -12.70 5.35 -16.45
N SER A 65 -13.94 5.23 -16.91
CA SER A 65 -14.95 4.39 -16.26
C SER A 65 -14.58 2.92 -16.33
N ARG A 66 -13.97 2.49 -17.43
CA ARG A 66 -13.46 1.13 -17.61
C ARG A 66 -12.21 0.89 -16.76
N ALA A 67 -11.32 1.88 -16.69
CA ALA A 67 -10.14 1.81 -15.81
C ALA A 67 -10.56 1.66 -14.34
N GLN A 68 -11.48 2.50 -13.88
CA GLN A 68 -12.01 2.47 -12.52
C GLN A 68 -12.70 1.13 -12.20
N LYS A 69 -13.55 0.61 -13.07
CA LYS A 69 -14.19 -0.71 -12.89
C LYS A 69 -13.18 -1.85 -12.78
N LYS A 70 -12.11 -1.82 -13.58
CA LYS A 70 -11.02 -2.81 -13.47
C LYS A 70 -10.31 -2.75 -12.12
N LEU A 71 -10.20 -1.57 -11.52
CA LEU A 71 -9.65 -1.36 -10.20
C LEU A 71 -10.57 -1.89 -9.10
N GLU A 72 -11.83 -1.50 -9.13
CA GLU A 72 -12.86 -1.92 -8.18
C GLU A 72 -13.01 -3.44 -8.11
N ILE A 73 -12.83 -4.14 -9.25
CA ILE A 73 -12.82 -5.61 -9.29
C ILE A 73 -11.61 -6.19 -8.54
N LYS A 74 -10.46 -5.51 -8.57
CA LYS A 74 -9.20 -5.99 -8.00
C LYS A 74 -8.96 -5.54 -6.57
N LEU A 75 -9.62 -4.47 -6.14
CA LEU A 75 -9.43 -3.86 -4.83
C LEU A 75 -10.76 -3.78 -4.10
N GLY A 76 -10.72 -3.98 -2.81
CA GLY A 76 -11.81 -3.65 -1.91
C GLY A 76 -11.86 -2.14 -1.66
N PRO A 77 -12.80 -1.67 -0.82
CA PRO A 77 -12.90 -0.27 -0.45
C PRO A 77 -11.70 0.17 0.39
N GLU A 78 -11.39 1.43 0.32
CA GLU A 78 -10.42 2.05 1.23
C GLU A 78 -10.99 2.13 2.65
N PRO A 79 -10.15 2.18 3.69
CA PRO A 79 -10.62 2.18 5.09
C PRO A 79 -11.62 3.29 5.40
N TRP A 80 -11.48 4.46 4.75
CA TRP A 80 -12.37 5.62 4.96
C TRP A 80 -13.76 5.42 4.39
N GLU A 81 -13.91 4.58 3.39
CA GLU A 81 -15.18 4.27 2.71
C GLU A 81 -15.99 3.19 3.45
N ILE A 82 -15.34 2.43 4.35
CA ILE A 82 -15.96 1.30 5.03
C ILE A 82 -16.78 1.77 6.22
N SER A 83 -18.08 1.47 6.22
CA SER A 83 -18.93 1.61 7.41
C SER A 83 -18.65 0.51 8.43
N GLY A 84 -18.98 0.76 9.72
CA GLY A 84 -18.81 -0.26 10.77
C GLY A 84 -19.58 -1.56 10.50
N SER A 85 -20.78 -1.47 9.91
CA SER A 85 -21.60 -2.63 9.53
C SER A 85 -20.98 -3.43 8.39
N GLU A 86 -20.46 -2.77 7.37
CA GLU A 86 -19.76 -3.44 6.27
C GLU A 86 -18.45 -4.06 6.75
N TRP A 87 -17.70 -3.39 7.62
CA TRP A 87 -16.48 -3.93 8.22
C TRP A 87 -16.75 -5.23 8.99
N LYS A 88 -17.78 -5.23 9.85
CA LYS A 88 -18.24 -6.43 10.55
C LYS A 88 -18.59 -7.55 9.59
N LYS A 89 -19.39 -7.26 8.56
CA LYS A 89 -19.79 -8.23 7.55
C LYS A 89 -18.60 -8.86 6.81
N ARG A 90 -17.57 -8.07 6.52
CA ARG A 90 -16.35 -8.54 5.83
C ARG A 90 -15.52 -9.46 6.73
N LEU A 91 -15.28 -9.06 7.98
CA LEU A 91 -14.50 -9.85 8.92
C LEU A 91 -15.20 -11.14 9.34
N SER A 92 -16.52 -11.13 9.51
CA SER A 92 -17.30 -12.33 9.90
C SER A 92 -17.29 -13.43 8.84
N LYS A 93 -16.93 -13.11 7.60
CA LYS A 93 -16.89 -14.06 6.48
C LYS A 93 -15.57 -14.81 6.33
N THR A 94 -14.56 -14.49 7.13
CA THR A 94 -13.24 -15.09 6.99
C THR A 94 -12.74 -15.69 8.30
N LYS A 95 -12.30 -16.93 8.23
CA LYS A 95 -11.63 -17.65 9.33
C LYS A 95 -10.10 -17.53 9.30
N ARG A 96 -9.57 -16.66 8.43
CA ARG A 96 -8.14 -16.38 8.41
C ARG A 96 -7.70 -15.64 9.67
N LYS A 97 -6.40 -15.68 9.95
CA LYS A 97 -5.81 -14.81 10.98
C LYS A 97 -6.09 -13.36 10.63
N ILE A 98 -6.35 -12.53 11.63
CA ILE A 98 -6.74 -11.14 11.40
C ILE A 98 -5.69 -10.37 10.61
N LYS A 99 -4.41 -10.61 10.83
CA LYS A 99 -3.35 -9.99 10.03
C LYS A 99 -3.44 -10.37 8.55
N ASP A 100 -3.65 -11.65 8.24
CA ASP A 100 -3.80 -12.12 6.86
C ASP A 100 -5.06 -11.55 6.20
N ALA A 101 -6.12 -11.39 6.99
CA ALA A 101 -7.36 -10.82 6.50
C ALA A 101 -7.20 -9.34 6.11
N ILE A 102 -6.57 -8.52 6.96
CA ILE A 102 -6.39 -7.08 6.66
C ILE A 102 -5.30 -6.78 5.63
N LEU A 103 -4.43 -7.74 5.33
CA LEU A 103 -3.47 -7.64 4.21
C LEU A 103 -4.10 -7.96 2.86
N ASP A 104 -5.27 -8.57 2.85
CA ASP A 104 -6.01 -8.86 1.62
C ASP A 104 -6.62 -7.59 1.05
N GLN A 105 -6.11 -7.15 -0.08
CA GLN A 105 -6.53 -5.93 -0.75
C GLN A 105 -7.99 -5.97 -1.24
N HIS A 106 -8.62 -7.15 -1.31
CA HIS A 106 -10.06 -7.28 -1.59
C HIS A 106 -10.92 -7.04 -0.35
N LEU A 107 -10.36 -7.27 0.85
CA LEU A 107 -11.08 -7.02 2.09
C LEU A 107 -11.03 -5.53 2.45
N VAL A 108 -9.86 -4.94 2.39
CA VAL A 108 -9.59 -3.53 2.63
C VAL A 108 -8.36 -3.10 1.81
N ALA A 109 -8.51 -2.07 0.99
CA ALA A 109 -7.43 -1.60 0.13
C ALA A 109 -6.39 -0.77 0.91
N GLY A 110 -5.14 -0.78 0.43
CA GLY A 110 -4.07 0.10 0.89
C GLY A 110 -3.32 -0.36 2.15
N VAL A 111 -3.81 -1.35 2.87
CA VAL A 111 -3.16 -1.85 4.09
C VAL A 111 -2.02 -2.78 3.72
N GLY A 112 -0.78 -2.34 3.96
CA GLY A 112 0.42 -3.15 3.82
C GLY A 112 0.93 -3.68 5.16
N ASN A 113 2.00 -4.49 5.11
CA ASN A 113 2.55 -5.16 6.30
C ASN A 113 2.95 -4.19 7.43
N ILE A 114 3.49 -3.03 7.09
CA ILE A 114 3.89 -1.99 8.05
C ILE A 114 2.66 -1.51 8.81
N TYR A 115 1.67 -0.99 8.09
CA TYR A 115 0.44 -0.45 8.67
C TYR A 115 -0.39 -1.51 9.39
N ALA A 116 -0.42 -2.75 8.90
CA ALA A 116 -1.12 -3.85 9.55
C ALA A 116 -0.56 -4.16 10.95
N ASN A 117 0.76 -4.19 11.10
CA ASN A 117 1.38 -4.44 12.40
C ASN A 117 1.08 -3.32 13.41
N ASP A 118 1.28 -2.07 13.00
CA ASP A 118 1.07 -0.92 13.88
C ASP A 118 -0.41 -0.73 14.22
N ALA A 119 -1.33 -0.98 13.26
CA ALA A 119 -2.77 -0.93 13.52
C ALA A 119 -3.25 -2.02 14.48
N LEU A 120 -2.76 -3.25 14.34
CA LEU A 120 -3.09 -4.35 15.26
C LEU A 120 -2.56 -4.08 16.67
N TYR A 121 -1.37 -3.51 16.77
CA TYR A 121 -0.80 -3.08 18.05
C TYR A 121 -1.68 -2.00 18.71
N LEU A 122 -2.02 -0.93 18.00
CA LEU A 122 -2.90 0.13 18.52
C LEU A 122 -4.30 -0.37 18.92
N ALA A 123 -4.81 -1.34 18.17
CA ALA A 123 -6.09 -1.97 18.49
C ALA A 123 -6.02 -2.98 19.66
N GLY A 124 -4.81 -3.32 20.15
CA GLY A 124 -4.62 -4.35 21.18
C GLY A 124 -5.06 -5.74 20.73
N ILE A 125 -4.86 -6.07 19.44
CA ILE A 125 -5.30 -7.34 18.85
C ILE A 125 -4.07 -8.16 18.43
N ARG A 126 -3.97 -9.39 18.93
CA ARG A 126 -2.91 -10.30 18.50
C ARG A 126 -3.07 -10.68 17.01
N PRO A 127 -2.01 -10.61 16.20
CA PRO A 127 -2.11 -10.83 14.74
C PRO A 127 -2.54 -12.26 14.36
N GLN A 128 -2.35 -13.24 15.24
CA GLN A 128 -2.74 -14.64 15.01
C GLN A 128 -4.22 -14.92 15.32
N ARG A 129 -4.95 -14.02 15.96
CA ARG A 129 -6.38 -14.22 16.23
C ARG A 129 -7.16 -14.39 14.95
N VAL A 130 -8.18 -15.24 15.00
CA VAL A 130 -9.08 -15.45 13.85
C VAL A 130 -9.98 -14.22 13.68
N ALA A 131 -10.15 -13.76 12.44
CA ALA A 131 -10.85 -12.51 12.16
C ALA A 131 -12.32 -12.51 12.62
N ASP A 132 -13.04 -13.62 12.45
CA ASP A 132 -14.45 -13.77 12.90
C ASP A 132 -14.60 -13.92 14.42
N SER A 133 -13.50 -14.10 15.17
CA SER A 133 -13.53 -14.16 16.64
C SER A 133 -13.52 -12.78 17.32
N LEU A 134 -13.37 -11.71 16.55
CA LEU A 134 -13.37 -10.35 17.08
C LEU A 134 -14.80 -9.91 17.42
N ASN A 135 -14.96 -9.28 18.58
CA ASN A 135 -16.22 -8.62 18.92
C ASN A 135 -16.35 -7.25 18.24
N GLU A 136 -17.54 -6.66 18.26
CA GLU A 136 -17.81 -5.39 17.58
C GLU A 136 -16.92 -4.23 18.05
N LYS A 137 -16.61 -4.18 19.34
CA LYS A 137 -15.73 -3.12 19.90
C LYS A 137 -14.30 -3.28 19.38
N GLU A 138 -13.81 -4.51 19.29
CA GLU A 138 -12.49 -4.82 18.74
C GLU A 138 -12.42 -4.50 17.24
N MET A 139 -13.47 -4.86 16.48
CA MET A 139 -13.57 -4.52 15.07
C MET A 139 -13.57 -3.00 14.83
N ALA A 140 -14.33 -2.25 15.65
CA ALA A 140 -14.37 -0.79 15.55
C ALA A 140 -13.00 -0.16 15.88
N ARG A 141 -12.34 -0.64 16.97
CA ARG A 141 -10.98 -0.17 17.32
C ARG A 141 -9.98 -0.46 16.19
N LEU A 142 -10.05 -1.65 15.59
CA LEU A 142 -9.15 -2.03 14.49
C LEU A 142 -9.33 -1.12 13.27
N LEU A 143 -10.58 -0.86 12.86
CA LEU A 143 -10.84 0.04 11.74
C LEU A 143 -10.33 1.46 12.03
N GLY A 144 -10.57 1.97 13.23
CA GLY A 144 -10.06 3.25 13.69
C GLY A 144 -8.52 3.31 13.69
N ALA A 145 -7.88 2.25 14.17
CA ALA A 145 -6.42 2.14 14.18
C ALA A 145 -5.83 2.09 12.77
N ILE A 146 -6.45 1.33 11.84
CA ILE A 146 -6.04 1.29 10.43
C ILE A 146 -6.10 2.70 9.82
N LYS A 147 -7.23 3.41 9.99
CA LYS A 147 -7.37 4.79 9.51
C LYS A 147 -6.27 5.69 10.05
N SER A 148 -6.06 5.66 11.36
CA SER A 148 -5.08 6.51 12.05
C SER A 148 -3.64 6.27 11.55
N VAL A 149 -3.20 5.02 11.43
CA VAL A 149 -1.82 4.73 10.95
C VAL A 149 -1.65 5.10 9.49
N MET A 150 -2.66 4.88 8.64
CA MET A 150 -2.60 5.24 7.23
C MET A 150 -2.62 6.75 7.02
N GLU A 151 -3.45 7.49 7.75
CA GLU A 151 -3.46 8.96 7.73
C GLU A 151 -2.10 9.54 8.17
N LYS A 152 -1.50 8.96 9.22
CA LYS A 152 -0.16 9.33 9.64
C LYS A 152 0.87 9.01 8.56
N GLY A 153 0.75 7.85 7.91
CA GLY A 153 1.58 7.47 6.78
C GLY A 153 1.49 8.44 5.62
N ILE A 154 0.28 8.88 5.25
CA ILE A 154 0.06 9.89 4.21
C ILE A 154 0.73 11.21 4.58
N ARG A 155 0.53 11.72 5.78
CA ARG A 155 1.15 12.97 6.24
C ARG A 155 2.67 12.94 6.23
N LEU A 156 3.27 11.76 6.45
CA LEU A 156 4.72 11.54 6.49
C LEU A 156 5.27 11.03 5.14
N ASN A 157 4.50 11.15 4.07
CA ASN A 157 4.89 10.76 2.72
C ASN A 157 5.32 9.29 2.58
N GLY A 158 4.73 8.40 3.38
CA GLY A 158 5.00 6.96 3.37
C GLY A 158 6.22 6.54 4.19
N ALA A 159 6.57 5.26 4.09
CA ALA A 159 7.70 4.65 4.80
C ALA A 159 8.81 4.26 3.82
N SER A 160 9.99 4.85 3.97
CA SER A 160 11.21 4.51 3.23
C SER A 160 12.10 3.57 4.03
N ASP A 161 11.53 2.43 4.44
CA ASP A 161 12.27 1.38 5.16
C ASP A 161 13.31 0.67 4.25
N ASN A 162 13.05 0.65 2.93
CA ASN A 162 13.96 0.10 1.93
C ASN A 162 14.21 1.10 0.78
N SER A 163 13.56 0.88 -0.35
CA SER A 163 13.81 1.60 -1.60
C SER A 163 12.67 2.56 -2.00
N TYR A 164 11.66 2.73 -1.14
CA TYR A 164 10.55 3.62 -1.45
C TYR A 164 10.99 5.08 -1.43
N VAL A 165 10.65 5.78 -2.47
CA VAL A 165 10.67 7.24 -2.59
C VAL A 165 9.41 7.67 -3.35
N ASP A 166 8.99 8.91 -3.18
CA ASP A 166 7.86 9.47 -3.94
C ASP A 166 8.23 9.75 -5.41
N ALA A 167 7.30 10.30 -6.19
CA ALA A 167 7.51 10.60 -7.60
C ALA A 167 8.61 11.64 -7.87
N LEU A 168 9.01 12.41 -6.87
CA LEU A 168 10.08 13.40 -6.94
C LEU A 168 11.40 12.90 -6.31
N GLY A 169 11.49 11.59 -6.00
CA GLY A 169 12.68 11.01 -5.39
C GLY A 169 12.82 11.26 -3.88
N LYS A 170 11.86 11.93 -3.23
CA LYS A 170 11.90 12.25 -1.81
C LYS A 170 11.52 11.04 -0.97
N LYS A 171 12.28 10.79 0.08
CA LYS A 171 12.00 9.73 1.05
C LYS A 171 10.80 10.09 1.94
N GLY A 172 10.00 9.08 2.28
CA GLY A 172 9.02 9.19 3.34
C GLY A 172 9.67 9.17 4.74
N GLU A 173 8.90 9.50 5.75
CA GLU A 173 9.37 9.64 7.13
C GLU A 173 8.64 8.71 8.13
N TYR A 174 7.63 7.95 7.68
CA TYR A 174 6.84 7.09 8.58
C TYR A 174 7.69 6.01 9.27
N GLN A 175 8.82 5.58 8.72
CA GLN A 175 9.73 4.63 9.37
C GLN A 175 10.26 5.12 10.72
N ASN A 176 10.30 6.44 10.96
CA ASN A 176 10.73 7.04 12.22
C ASN A 176 9.65 6.90 13.31
N GLU A 177 8.44 6.57 12.92
CA GLU A 177 7.23 6.50 13.73
C GLU A 177 6.68 5.08 13.93
N PHE A 178 7.42 4.06 13.49
CA PHE A 178 7.03 2.67 13.67
C PHE A 178 6.82 2.34 15.15
N LEU A 179 5.68 1.75 15.46
CA LEU A 179 5.33 1.34 16.82
C LEU A 179 5.98 -0.01 17.16
N VAL A 180 5.73 -1.01 16.32
CA VAL A 180 6.23 -2.39 16.53
C VAL A 180 6.88 -2.99 15.28
N TYR A 181 6.61 -2.46 14.10
CA TYR A 181 7.20 -2.98 12.88
C TYR A 181 8.73 -2.85 12.91
N GLY A 182 9.43 -3.89 12.49
CA GLY A 182 10.91 -3.91 12.47
C GLY A 182 11.60 -4.07 13.84
N LYS A 183 10.87 -3.97 14.95
CA LYS A 183 11.44 -4.01 16.32
C LYS A 183 11.55 -5.45 16.83
N THR A 184 12.30 -6.30 16.16
CA THR A 184 12.41 -7.76 16.46
C THR A 184 13.02 -8.10 17.84
N LYS A 185 13.78 -7.17 18.42
CA LYS A 185 14.38 -7.30 19.76
C LYS A 185 13.99 -6.12 20.67
N GLY A 186 12.92 -5.42 20.29
CA GLY A 186 12.48 -4.23 21.02
C GLY A 186 11.59 -4.57 22.22
N LYS A 187 11.36 -3.54 23.02
CA LYS A 187 10.37 -3.60 24.09
C LYS A 187 9.07 -2.95 23.64
N CYS A 188 7.95 -3.43 24.16
CA CYS A 188 6.66 -2.80 23.97
C CYS A 188 6.71 -1.34 24.46
N PRO A 189 6.28 -0.35 23.64
CA PRO A 189 6.28 1.04 24.08
C PRO A 189 5.44 1.31 25.33
N GLU A 190 4.39 0.54 25.57
CA GLU A 190 3.47 0.73 26.71
C GLU A 190 3.92 -0.02 27.95
N CYS A 191 4.06 -1.36 27.87
CA CYS A 191 4.31 -2.20 29.04
C CYS A 191 5.78 -2.57 29.25
N GLN A 192 6.69 -2.15 28.38
CA GLN A 192 8.12 -2.46 28.39
C GLN A 192 8.48 -3.95 28.36
N CYS A 193 7.50 -4.84 28.19
CA CYS A 193 7.74 -6.26 27.98
C CYS A 193 8.46 -6.49 26.64
N GLN A 194 9.26 -7.57 26.57
CA GLN A 194 9.93 -7.97 25.33
C GLN A 194 8.90 -8.29 24.24
N LEU A 195 9.10 -7.72 23.06
CA LEU A 195 8.31 -8.05 21.88
C LEU A 195 8.72 -9.42 21.34
N GLU A 196 7.74 -10.28 21.11
CA GLU A 196 7.95 -11.56 20.46
C GLU A 196 7.90 -11.39 18.93
N TYR A 197 8.91 -11.92 18.28
CA TYR A 197 8.92 -11.97 16.81
C TYR A 197 8.26 -13.26 16.32
N GLY A 198 7.33 -13.12 15.39
CA GLY A 198 6.68 -14.26 14.75
C GLY A 198 6.27 -13.94 13.32
N LYS A 199 6.30 -14.95 12.45
CA LYS A 199 5.81 -14.84 11.07
C LYS A 199 4.31 -15.14 11.05
N VAL A 200 3.52 -14.17 10.61
CA VAL A 200 2.08 -14.29 10.38
C VAL A 200 1.77 -13.72 9.01
N GLY A 201 1.27 -14.57 8.12
CA GLY A 201 1.01 -14.21 6.73
C GLY A 201 2.26 -14.24 5.86
N GLY A 202 2.16 -14.80 4.66
CA GLY A 202 3.19 -14.84 3.62
C GLY A 202 4.34 -15.78 3.91
#